data_88753e6469df315ff5963f8191a54d9c
#
_entry.id   88753e6469df315ff5963f8191a54d9c
#
_cell.length_a   1.000
_cell.length_b   1.000
_cell.length_c   1.000
_cell.angle_alpha   90.00
_cell.angle_beta   90.00
_cell.angle_gamma   90.00
#
_symmetry.space_group_name_H-M   'P 1'
#
loop_
_entity.id
_entity.type
_entity.pdbx_description
1 polymer ?
#
loop_
_entity_poly.entity_id
_entity_poly.type
_entity_poly.pdbx_seq_one_letter_code
_entity_poly.pdbx_strand_id
1 'polypeptide(L)'
;MIIITDAHVSKTNGNHATFFEMLEFFEGSHQDLIFLGDIFDLWIAMPRYEDDIHHEFIEWCREQKKHRTIGFMEGNHEFYLAAERAQAFSWCSADAWYRNDSGSLFVHGDQINHRDRNYLVFRKLMRNRMTQFILGYLPFGPKLVEAVKQRLKQTTHEFKINFPREEIEVFAESRFAEGADPIFMGHFHREYIYRNPDSKSLYLLPDWFSTQKVTVFDKKSKKATYLHWREIRES
;
A
#
# COMPACT_ATOMS: atom_id res chain seq x y z
N MET A 1 -13.84 -5.65 -6.43
CA MET A 1 -12.84 -4.75 -5.80
C MET A 1 -11.46 -5.19 -6.25
N ILE A 2 -10.64 -4.24 -6.65
CA ILE A 2 -9.26 -4.47 -7.09
C ILE A 2 -8.31 -3.87 -6.04
N ILE A 3 -7.24 -4.60 -5.68
CA ILE A 3 -6.24 -4.13 -4.72
C ILE A 3 -4.87 -4.18 -5.39
N ILE A 4 -4.12 -3.09 -5.26
CA ILE A 4 -2.78 -2.88 -5.82
C ILE A 4 -1.86 -2.56 -4.65
N THR A 5 -0.68 -3.18 -4.60
CA THR A 5 0.32 -2.95 -3.56
C THR A 5 1.74 -3.07 -4.12
N ASP A 6 2.70 -2.47 -3.43
CA ASP A 6 4.14 -2.63 -3.68
C ASP A 6 4.51 -2.39 -5.17
N ALA A 7 4.01 -1.29 -5.74
CA ALA A 7 4.27 -0.94 -7.15
C ALA A 7 5.59 -0.17 -7.34
N HIS A 8 6.09 0.50 -6.30
CA HIS A 8 7.35 1.25 -6.30
C HIS A 8 7.54 2.10 -7.56
N VAL A 9 6.48 2.82 -7.93
CA VAL A 9 6.43 3.64 -9.14
C VAL A 9 7.45 4.76 -9.06
N SER A 10 8.28 4.87 -10.08
CA SER A 10 9.20 6.00 -10.25
C SER A 10 9.73 6.09 -11.68
N LYS A 11 10.19 7.28 -12.07
CA LYS A 11 10.89 7.49 -13.36
C LYS A 11 12.20 6.68 -13.40
N THR A 12 12.87 6.54 -12.27
CA THR A 12 14.12 5.77 -12.15
C THR A 12 13.92 4.28 -12.37
N ASN A 13 12.83 3.71 -11.85
CA ASN A 13 12.48 2.31 -12.06
C ASN A 13 11.91 2.05 -13.47
N GLY A 14 11.54 3.11 -14.22
CA GLY A 14 11.03 3.01 -15.58
C GLY A 14 9.63 2.41 -15.69
N ASN A 15 8.92 2.21 -14.56
CA ASN A 15 7.64 1.52 -14.52
C ASN A 15 6.42 2.46 -14.47
N HIS A 16 6.64 3.78 -14.40
CA HIS A 16 5.56 4.76 -14.28
C HIS A 16 4.59 4.72 -15.47
N ALA A 17 5.09 4.66 -16.72
CA ALA A 17 4.23 4.63 -17.89
C ALA A 17 3.28 3.41 -17.87
N THR A 18 3.79 2.22 -17.55
CA THR A 18 2.98 1.00 -17.44
C THR A 18 1.97 1.06 -16.29
N PHE A 19 2.34 1.72 -15.19
CA PHE A 19 1.42 1.91 -14.07
C PHE A 19 0.24 2.82 -14.45
N PHE A 20 0.50 3.94 -15.13
CA PHE A 20 -0.56 4.83 -15.60
C PHE A 20 -1.41 4.19 -16.70
N GLU A 21 -0.82 3.43 -17.63
CA GLU A 21 -1.56 2.60 -18.58
C GLU A 21 -2.55 1.64 -17.90
N MET A 22 -2.13 1.03 -16.79
CA MET A 22 -3.03 0.20 -15.96
C MET A 22 -4.15 1.02 -15.32
N LEU A 23 -3.85 2.22 -14.81
CA LEU A 23 -4.86 3.09 -14.24
C LEU A 23 -5.90 3.53 -15.28
N GLU A 24 -5.46 3.90 -16.48
CA GLU A 24 -6.34 4.21 -17.62
C GLU A 24 -7.22 3.00 -17.99
N PHE A 25 -6.63 1.81 -18.04
CA PHE A 25 -7.38 0.57 -18.28
C PHE A 25 -8.52 0.37 -17.27
N PHE A 26 -8.31 0.76 -16.01
CA PHE A 26 -9.34 0.64 -14.97
C PHE A 26 -10.37 1.78 -14.97
N GLU A 27 -10.25 2.81 -15.78
CA GLU A 27 -11.22 3.91 -15.84
C GLU A 27 -12.61 3.44 -16.28
N GLY A 28 -12.68 2.47 -17.21
CA GLY A 28 -13.92 1.85 -17.65
C GLY A 28 -14.58 0.94 -16.61
N SER A 29 -13.87 0.56 -15.56
CA SER A 29 -14.37 -0.34 -14.52
C SER A 29 -15.06 0.44 -13.39
N HIS A 30 -16.20 -0.05 -12.90
CA HIS A 30 -16.88 0.46 -11.70
C HIS A 30 -16.41 -0.21 -10.40
N GLN A 31 -15.36 -1.03 -10.45
CA GLN A 31 -14.86 -1.71 -9.25
C GLN A 31 -14.12 -0.75 -8.32
N ASP A 32 -14.35 -0.89 -7.01
CA ASP A 32 -13.55 -0.19 -6.00
C ASP A 32 -12.06 -0.50 -6.20
N LEU A 33 -11.20 0.51 -6.06
CA LEU A 33 -9.74 0.39 -6.14
C LEU A 33 -9.11 0.74 -4.80
N ILE A 34 -8.24 -0.15 -4.30
CA ILE A 34 -7.52 0.04 -3.05
C ILE A 34 -6.01 -0.02 -3.34
N PHE A 35 -5.33 1.04 -3.00
CA PHE A 35 -3.87 1.13 -3.02
C PHE A 35 -3.34 0.80 -1.63
N LEU A 36 -2.68 -0.35 -1.49
CA LEU A 36 -2.32 -0.92 -0.18
C LEU A 36 -0.85 -0.69 0.18
N GLY A 37 -0.37 0.51 -0.02
CA GLY A 37 0.96 0.96 0.36
C GLY A 37 2.09 0.60 -0.61
N ASP A 38 3.19 1.33 -0.49
CA ASP A 38 4.38 1.23 -1.32
C ASP A 38 4.06 1.35 -2.83
N ILE A 39 3.13 2.26 -3.14
CA ILE A 39 2.73 2.54 -4.53
C ILE A 39 3.84 3.30 -5.26
N PHE A 40 4.49 4.23 -4.59
CA PHE A 40 5.64 4.95 -5.13
C PHE A 40 6.96 4.48 -4.50
N ASP A 41 8.08 4.60 -5.22
CA ASP A 41 9.42 4.25 -4.71
C ASP A 41 9.80 5.04 -3.46
N LEU A 42 9.34 6.29 -3.37
CA LEU A 42 9.25 7.09 -2.16
C LEU A 42 8.30 8.26 -2.40
N TRP A 43 7.35 8.46 -1.52
CA TRP A 43 6.45 9.61 -1.54
C TRP A 43 6.43 10.34 -0.20
N ILE A 44 7.01 11.52 -0.17
CA ILE A 44 6.84 12.48 0.92
C ILE A 44 5.83 13.50 0.42
N ALA A 45 4.60 13.45 0.90
CA ALA A 45 3.47 14.26 0.41
C ALA A 45 3.58 15.74 0.84
N MET A 46 4.63 16.38 0.37
CA MET A 46 4.92 17.80 0.59
C MET A 46 5.39 18.42 -0.73
N PRO A 47 5.01 19.66 -1.06
CA PRO A 47 5.22 20.27 -2.39
C PRO A 47 6.66 20.22 -2.92
N ARG A 48 7.66 20.21 -2.03
CA ARG A 48 9.08 20.17 -2.41
C ARG A 48 9.59 18.77 -2.81
N TYR A 49 8.83 17.72 -2.51
CA TYR A 49 9.23 16.33 -2.67
C TYR A 49 8.34 15.58 -3.66
N GLU A 50 7.28 16.25 -4.13
CA GLU A 50 6.39 15.72 -5.14
C GLU A 50 6.85 16.14 -6.54
N ASP A 51 6.70 15.26 -7.49
CA ASP A 51 6.93 15.51 -8.92
C ASP A 51 5.65 15.25 -9.74
N ASP A 52 5.76 15.37 -11.05
CA ASP A 52 4.62 15.28 -11.97
C ASP A 52 3.83 13.98 -11.82
N ILE A 53 4.52 12.84 -11.58
CA ILE A 53 3.84 11.54 -11.46
C ILE A 53 2.97 11.46 -10.19
N HIS A 54 3.38 12.10 -9.10
CA HIS A 54 2.56 12.18 -7.89
C HIS A 54 1.31 13.05 -8.12
N HIS A 55 1.48 14.18 -8.80
CA HIS A 55 0.36 15.08 -9.11
C HIS A 55 -0.63 14.42 -10.08
N GLU A 56 -0.15 13.76 -11.13
CA GLU A 56 -0.96 13.00 -12.08
C GLU A 56 -1.79 11.92 -11.37
N PHE A 57 -1.17 11.15 -10.48
CA PHE A 57 -1.86 10.14 -9.69
C PHE A 57 -2.94 10.74 -8.78
N ILE A 58 -2.64 11.86 -8.10
CA ILE A 58 -3.62 12.56 -7.24
C ILE A 58 -4.82 13.06 -8.03
N GLU A 59 -4.61 13.67 -9.20
CA GLU A 59 -5.71 14.14 -10.05
C GLU A 59 -6.55 12.96 -10.55
N TRP A 60 -5.90 11.88 -10.99
CA TRP A 60 -6.58 10.66 -11.37
C TRP A 60 -7.45 10.10 -10.22
N CYS A 61 -6.91 10.01 -9.01
CA CYS A 61 -7.68 9.56 -7.84
C CYS A 61 -8.87 10.48 -7.52
N ARG A 62 -8.70 11.80 -7.62
CA ARG A 62 -9.78 12.79 -7.42
C ARG A 62 -10.92 12.60 -8.41
N GLU A 63 -10.60 12.33 -9.66
CA GLU A 63 -11.62 12.08 -10.67
C GLU A 63 -12.32 10.75 -10.41
N GLN A 64 -11.57 9.68 -10.23
CA GLN A 64 -12.11 8.33 -10.07
C GLN A 64 -12.97 8.16 -8.80
N LYS A 65 -12.65 8.83 -7.69
CA LYS A 65 -13.45 8.73 -6.47
C LYS A 65 -14.86 9.29 -6.59
N LYS A 66 -15.16 10.04 -7.65
CA LYS A 66 -16.53 10.51 -7.94
C LYS A 66 -17.45 9.37 -8.39
N HIS A 67 -16.88 8.27 -8.87
CA HIS A 67 -17.58 7.16 -9.50
C HIS A 67 -17.48 5.83 -8.75
N ARG A 68 -16.45 5.69 -7.87
CA ARG A 68 -16.17 4.46 -7.12
C ARG A 68 -15.36 4.75 -5.85
N THR A 69 -15.22 3.77 -4.98
CA THR A 69 -14.34 3.90 -3.81
C THR A 69 -12.88 3.84 -4.26
N ILE A 70 -12.10 4.87 -3.94
CA ILE A 70 -10.65 4.89 -4.04
C ILE A 70 -10.09 4.94 -2.63
N GLY A 71 -9.49 3.85 -2.17
CA GLY A 71 -8.85 3.77 -0.86
C GLY A 71 -7.34 3.81 -0.95
N PHE A 72 -6.68 4.44 0.02
CA PHE A 72 -5.22 4.44 0.14
C PHE A 72 -4.77 4.14 1.56
N MET A 73 -3.89 3.15 1.71
CA MET A 73 -3.16 2.86 2.93
C MET A 73 -1.70 3.25 2.73
N GLU A 74 -1.14 4.09 3.61
CA GLU A 74 0.30 4.39 3.57
C GLU A 74 1.14 3.16 3.93
N GLY A 75 2.08 2.80 3.06
CA GLY A 75 3.13 1.84 3.34
C GLY A 75 4.34 2.46 4.05
N ASN A 76 5.48 1.79 3.97
CA ASN A 76 6.74 2.31 4.53
C ASN A 76 7.45 3.29 3.57
N HIS A 77 7.02 3.36 2.34
CA HIS A 77 7.52 4.30 1.33
C HIS A 77 6.68 5.58 1.20
N GLU A 78 5.53 5.69 1.90
CA GLU A 78 4.69 6.89 1.93
C GLU A 78 4.74 7.59 3.28
N PHE A 79 4.85 8.93 3.23
CA PHE A 79 4.87 9.80 4.40
C PHE A 79 3.95 11.00 4.21
N TYR A 80 3.10 11.24 5.21
CA TYR A 80 2.19 12.39 5.31
C TYR A 80 1.06 12.43 4.26
N LEU A 81 0.83 11.37 3.50
CA LEU A 81 -0.22 11.36 2.48
C LEU A 81 -1.60 11.50 3.10
N ALA A 82 -1.88 10.75 4.18
CA ALA A 82 -3.13 10.84 4.91
C ALA A 82 -3.35 12.23 5.55
N ALA A 83 -2.28 12.94 5.90
CA ALA A 83 -2.37 14.29 6.46
C ALA A 83 -2.57 15.36 5.38
N GLU A 84 -1.91 15.24 4.22
CA GLU A 84 -1.80 16.31 3.24
C GLU A 84 -2.65 16.10 1.99
N ARG A 85 -3.02 14.85 1.68
CA ARG A 85 -3.67 14.46 0.43
C ARG A 85 -4.93 13.61 0.62
N ALA A 86 -5.42 13.41 1.86
CA ALA A 86 -6.60 12.58 2.15
C ALA A 86 -7.81 12.92 1.28
N GLN A 87 -7.98 14.20 0.92
CA GLN A 87 -9.09 14.66 0.10
C GLN A 87 -9.07 14.11 -1.35
N ALA A 88 -7.98 13.49 -1.79
CA ALA A 88 -7.92 12.85 -3.11
C ALA A 88 -8.57 11.46 -3.12
N PHE A 89 -8.79 10.86 -1.96
CA PHE A 89 -9.28 9.50 -1.79
C PHE A 89 -10.67 9.46 -1.14
N SER A 90 -11.36 8.34 -1.23
CA SER A 90 -12.57 8.07 -0.45
C SER A 90 -12.22 7.82 1.02
N TRP A 91 -11.09 7.18 1.26
CA TRP A 91 -10.41 7.08 2.55
C TRP A 91 -8.90 7.00 2.35
N CYS A 92 -8.13 7.54 3.29
CA CYS A 92 -6.68 7.47 3.31
C CYS A 92 -6.22 7.29 4.76
N SER A 93 -5.39 6.27 5.03
CA SER A 93 -4.95 5.96 6.39
C SER A 93 -3.43 5.79 6.47
N ALA A 94 -2.86 6.36 7.54
CA ALA A 94 -1.47 6.15 7.97
C ALA A 94 -1.36 5.21 9.18
N ASP A 95 -2.48 4.67 9.64
CA ASP A 95 -2.54 3.75 10.77
C ASP A 95 -1.94 2.37 10.41
N ALA A 96 -1.79 1.50 11.39
CA ALA A 96 -1.28 0.16 11.19
C ALA A 96 -2.23 -0.70 10.33
N TRP A 97 -3.52 -0.40 10.36
CA TRP A 97 -4.58 -1.03 9.57
C TRP A 97 -5.78 -0.10 9.40
N TYR A 98 -6.58 -0.37 8.40
CA TYR A 98 -7.87 0.25 8.17
C TYR A 98 -8.94 -0.83 8.00
N ARG A 99 -10.06 -0.72 8.71
CA ARG A 99 -11.21 -1.61 8.59
C ARG A 99 -12.39 -0.86 7.99
N ASN A 100 -12.92 -1.39 6.90
CA ASN A 100 -14.12 -0.82 6.29
C ASN A 100 -15.42 -1.34 6.94
N ASP A 101 -16.55 -0.75 6.58
CA ASP A 101 -17.87 -1.11 7.12
C ASP A 101 -18.28 -2.55 6.80
N SER A 102 -17.75 -3.16 5.75
CA SER A 102 -18.01 -4.57 5.42
C SER A 102 -17.17 -5.56 6.22
N GLY A 103 -16.31 -5.10 7.14
CA GLY A 103 -15.44 -5.93 7.97
C GLY A 103 -14.11 -6.29 7.34
N SER A 104 -13.85 -5.92 6.08
CA SER A 104 -12.55 -6.15 5.44
C SER A 104 -11.48 -5.30 6.08
N LEU A 105 -10.34 -5.91 6.40
CA LEU A 105 -9.19 -5.25 7.02
C LEU A 105 -8.07 -5.11 5.99
N PHE A 106 -7.56 -3.89 5.87
CA PHE A 106 -6.45 -3.53 5.00
C PHE A 106 -5.23 -3.20 5.84
N VAL A 107 -4.11 -3.85 5.54
CA VAL A 107 -2.85 -3.75 6.29
C VAL A 107 -1.72 -3.66 5.28
N HIS A 108 -0.83 -2.64 5.39
CA HIS A 108 0.33 -2.70 4.51
C HIS A 108 1.24 -3.88 4.91
N GLY A 109 1.58 -4.04 6.18
CA GLY A 109 2.32 -5.22 6.68
C GLY A 109 3.69 -4.90 7.28
N ASP A 110 4.22 -3.71 7.04
CA ASP A 110 5.53 -3.25 7.51
C ASP A 110 5.73 -3.28 9.04
N GLN A 111 4.63 -3.26 9.80
CA GLN A 111 4.66 -3.25 11.27
C GLN A 111 4.46 -4.64 11.90
N ILE A 112 4.30 -5.69 11.10
CA ILE A 112 4.07 -7.05 11.63
C ILE A 112 5.32 -7.60 12.32
N ASN A 113 6.50 -7.30 11.77
CA ASN A 113 7.76 -7.73 12.39
C ASN A 113 8.16 -6.82 13.55
N HIS A 114 7.68 -7.11 14.75
CA HIS A 114 8.05 -6.38 15.97
C HIS A 114 9.53 -6.54 16.38
N ARG A 115 10.28 -7.43 15.74
CA ARG A 115 11.71 -7.65 16.03
C ARG A 115 12.59 -6.55 15.45
N ASP A 116 12.18 -5.91 14.36
CA ASP A 116 12.89 -4.75 13.79
C ASP A 116 12.55 -3.44 14.52
N ARG A 117 13.05 -3.33 15.76
CA ARG A 117 12.86 -2.12 16.58
C ARG A 117 13.42 -0.86 15.93
N ASN A 118 14.51 -0.99 15.18
CA ASN A 118 15.17 0.14 14.53
C ASN A 118 14.26 0.72 13.43
N TYR A 119 13.65 -0.15 12.66
CA TYR A 119 12.67 0.26 11.65
C TYR A 119 11.44 0.93 12.30
N LEU A 120 10.88 0.34 13.34
CA LEU A 120 9.70 0.90 14.03
C LEU A 120 9.99 2.29 14.62
N VAL A 121 11.18 2.50 15.19
CA VAL A 121 11.63 3.81 15.67
C VAL A 121 11.80 4.79 14.51
N PHE A 122 12.45 4.39 13.43
CA PHE A 122 12.62 5.20 12.22
C PHE A 122 11.25 5.63 11.66
N ARG A 123 10.31 4.68 11.48
CA ARG A 123 8.95 4.96 11.02
C ARG A 123 8.23 5.97 11.91
N LYS A 124 8.31 5.80 13.24
CA LYS A 124 7.71 6.73 14.22
C LYS A 124 8.33 8.13 14.13
N LEU A 125 9.65 8.22 13.97
CA LEU A 125 10.35 9.50 13.79
C LEU A 125 9.94 10.18 12.49
N MET A 126 9.93 9.46 11.38
CA MET A 126 9.55 10.01 10.08
C MET A 126 8.09 10.47 10.03
N ARG A 127 7.18 9.85 10.77
CA ARG A 127 5.75 10.22 10.83
C ARG A 127 5.41 11.26 11.91
N ASN A 128 6.41 11.83 12.59
CA ASN A 128 6.21 12.86 13.59
C ASN A 128 6.00 14.23 12.94
N ARG A 129 5.02 15.00 13.45
CA ARG A 129 4.75 16.38 12.98
C ARG A 129 5.95 17.31 13.05
N MET A 130 6.82 17.15 14.06
CA MET A 130 8.05 17.92 14.16
C MET A 130 9.03 17.59 13.04
N THR A 131 9.18 16.30 12.70
CA THR A 131 9.99 15.87 11.53
C THR A 131 9.40 16.43 10.24
N GLN A 132 8.08 16.39 10.07
CA GLN A 132 7.39 16.99 8.92
C GLN A 132 7.71 18.49 8.82
N PHE A 133 7.61 19.23 9.92
CA PHE A 133 7.95 20.65 9.96
C PHE A 133 9.41 20.89 9.57
N ILE A 134 10.34 20.15 10.16
CA ILE A 134 11.78 20.26 9.85
C ILE A 134 12.03 19.99 8.37
N LEU A 135 11.46 18.91 7.80
CA LEU A 135 11.58 18.58 6.37
C LEU A 135 11.07 19.71 5.47
N GLY A 136 10.02 20.42 5.87
CA GLY A 136 9.48 21.55 5.12
C GLY A 136 10.49 22.71 4.95
N TYR A 137 11.41 22.89 5.89
CA TYR A 137 12.36 24.01 5.92
C TYR A 137 13.80 23.63 5.61
N LEU A 138 14.18 22.33 5.63
CA LEU A 138 15.56 21.91 5.39
C LEU A 138 16.02 22.16 3.95
N PRO A 139 17.14 22.89 3.74
CA PRO A 139 17.63 23.21 2.38
C PRO A 139 18.17 21.98 1.62
N PHE A 140 18.43 20.85 2.30
CA PHE A 140 19.08 19.65 1.75
C PHE A 140 18.13 18.49 1.51
N GLY A 141 16.83 18.75 1.25
CA GLY A 141 15.79 17.76 1.04
C GLY A 141 16.18 16.57 0.13
N PRO A 142 16.77 16.77 -1.08
CA PRO A 142 17.13 15.66 -1.97
C PRO A 142 18.13 14.66 -1.39
N LYS A 143 19.14 15.12 -0.63
CA LYS A 143 20.12 14.23 0.02
C LYS A 143 19.50 13.40 1.14
N LEU A 144 18.55 13.95 1.87
CA LEU A 144 17.82 13.23 2.91
C LEU A 144 16.91 12.17 2.29
N VAL A 145 16.24 12.48 1.19
CA VAL A 145 15.42 11.54 0.43
C VAL A 145 16.23 10.32 0.01
N GLU A 146 17.45 10.52 -0.51
CA GLU A 146 18.32 9.40 -0.89
C GLU A 146 18.73 8.53 0.31
N ALA A 147 19.06 9.14 1.45
CA ALA A 147 19.36 8.39 2.68
C ALA A 147 18.16 7.57 3.17
N VAL A 148 16.94 8.13 3.09
CA VAL A 148 15.70 7.42 3.42
C VAL A 148 15.48 6.25 2.46
N LYS A 149 15.62 6.45 1.15
CA LYS A 149 15.50 5.39 0.14
C LYS A 149 16.47 4.22 0.40
N GLN A 150 17.73 4.53 0.69
CA GLN A 150 18.74 3.49 0.99
C GLN A 150 18.36 2.68 2.24
N ARG A 151 17.84 3.34 3.27
CA ARG A 151 17.41 2.66 4.51
C ARG A 151 16.23 1.73 4.25
N LEU A 152 15.24 2.18 3.50
CA LEU A 152 14.06 1.37 3.15
C LEU A 152 14.43 0.14 2.32
N LYS A 153 15.33 0.28 1.34
CA LYS A 153 15.82 -0.86 0.53
C LYS A 153 16.49 -1.96 1.36
N GLN A 154 17.23 -1.60 2.42
CA GLN A 154 17.84 -2.57 3.32
C GLN A 154 16.78 -3.40 4.07
N THR A 155 15.73 -2.77 4.56
CA THR A 155 14.66 -3.44 5.29
C THR A 155 13.91 -4.46 4.41
N THR A 156 13.58 -4.08 3.17
CA THR A 156 12.87 -4.96 2.23
C THR A 156 13.68 -6.23 1.89
N HIS A 157 15.01 -6.15 1.83
CA HIS A 157 15.86 -7.30 1.53
C HIS A 157 15.83 -8.37 2.64
N GLU A 158 15.80 -7.96 3.90
CA GLU A 158 15.76 -8.89 5.04
C GLU A 158 14.49 -9.74 5.07
N PHE A 159 13.32 -9.16 4.71
CA PHE A 159 12.05 -9.89 4.68
C PHE A 159 11.95 -10.94 3.58
N LYS A 160 12.65 -10.75 2.45
CA LYS A 160 12.69 -11.76 1.39
C LYS A 160 13.37 -13.05 1.85
N ILE A 161 14.28 -12.96 2.82
CA ILE A 161 15.04 -14.11 3.35
C ILE A 161 14.28 -14.78 4.50
N ASN A 162 13.71 -14.00 5.42
CA ASN A 162 13.07 -14.49 6.65
C ASN A 162 11.58 -14.10 6.65
N PHE A 163 10.76 -14.90 5.98
CA PHE A 163 9.32 -14.69 5.93
C PHE A 163 8.68 -14.96 7.31
N PRO A 164 8.09 -13.94 7.98
CA PRO A 164 7.57 -14.04 9.35
C PRO A 164 6.16 -14.68 9.37
N ARG A 165 6.07 -15.94 8.95
CA ARG A 165 4.79 -16.65 8.79
C ARG A 165 4.02 -16.71 10.09
N GLU A 166 4.67 -17.09 11.18
CA GLU A 166 4.02 -17.25 12.48
C GLU A 166 3.45 -15.91 13.00
N GLU A 167 4.23 -14.84 12.86
CA GLU A 167 3.80 -13.50 13.28
C GLU A 167 2.58 -13.02 12.46
N ILE A 168 2.53 -13.34 11.17
CA ILE A 168 1.40 -13.01 10.28
C ILE A 168 0.16 -13.80 10.69
N GLU A 169 0.28 -15.11 10.95
CA GLU A 169 -0.84 -15.95 11.36
C GLU A 169 -1.37 -15.53 12.74
N VAL A 170 -0.48 -15.24 13.70
CA VAL A 170 -0.87 -14.71 15.03
C VAL A 170 -1.58 -13.36 14.91
N PHE A 171 -1.08 -12.46 14.06
CA PHE A 171 -1.77 -11.20 13.78
C PHE A 171 -3.17 -11.46 13.20
N ALA A 172 -3.29 -12.35 12.22
CA ALA A 172 -4.55 -12.68 11.58
C ALA A 172 -5.57 -13.19 12.61
N GLU A 173 -5.20 -14.16 13.46
CA GLU A 173 -6.07 -14.70 14.50
C GLU A 173 -6.57 -13.61 15.47
N SER A 174 -5.66 -12.72 15.90
CA SER A 174 -6.05 -11.58 16.74
C SER A 174 -7.11 -10.69 16.08
N ARG A 175 -6.93 -10.37 14.76
CA ARG A 175 -7.90 -9.53 14.03
C ARG A 175 -9.19 -10.27 13.70
N PHE A 176 -9.13 -11.58 13.44
CA PHE A 176 -10.32 -12.42 13.26
C PHE A 176 -11.18 -12.48 14.53
N ALA A 177 -10.54 -12.54 15.70
CA ALA A 177 -11.25 -12.47 17.00
C ALA A 177 -11.99 -11.13 17.20
N GLU A 178 -11.47 -10.04 16.65
CA GLU A 178 -12.10 -8.71 16.63
C GLU A 178 -13.14 -8.56 15.51
N GLY A 179 -13.40 -9.62 14.73
CA GLY A 179 -14.41 -9.67 13.69
C GLY A 179 -13.96 -9.16 12.32
N ALA A 180 -12.66 -9.02 12.07
CA ALA A 180 -12.16 -8.75 10.72
C ALA A 180 -12.28 -10.00 9.84
N ASP A 181 -12.77 -9.86 8.59
CA ASP A 181 -12.78 -10.90 7.54
C ASP A 181 -13.28 -10.30 6.22
N PRO A 182 -12.52 -10.39 5.12
CA PRO A 182 -11.14 -10.86 5.02
C PRO A 182 -10.09 -9.83 5.47
N ILE A 183 -8.83 -10.28 5.62
CA ILE A 183 -7.65 -9.44 5.81
C ILE A 183 -6.83 -9.42 4.52
N PHE A 184 -6.46 -8.23 4.03
CA PHE A 184 -5.54 -8.04 2.90
C PHE A 184 -4.25 -7.41 3.39
N MET A 185 -3.11 -7.97 2.98
CA MET A 185 -1.79 -7.55 3.45
C MET A 185 -0.77 -7.53 2.30
N GLY A 186 -0.06 -6.41 2.12
CA GLY A 186 1.05 -6.22 1.18
C GLY A 186 2.42 -6.47 1.79
N HIS A 187 3.44 -5.69 1.37
CA HIS A 187 4.79 -5.57 1.92
C HIS A 187 5.73 -6.77 1.72
N PHE A 188 5.22 -8.00 1.81
CA PHE A 188 6.06 -9.21 1.78
C PHE A 188 6.38 -9.69 0.36
N HIS A 189 5.84 -9.07 -0.67
CA HIS A 189 6.03 -9.42 -2.08
C HIS A 189 5.82 -10.91 -2.34
N ARG A 190 4.80 -11.51 -1.73
CA ARG A 190 4.55 -12.95 -1.79
C ARG A 190 3.07 -13.26 -1.79
N GLU A 191 2.66 -14.17 -2.64
CA GLU A 191 1.31 -14.74 -2.60
C GLU A 191 1.23 -15.80 -1.50
N TYR A 192 0.35 -15.58 -0.53
CA TYR A 192 0.06 -16.54 0.54
C TYR A 192 -1.38 -16.37 1.03
N ILE A 193 -2.04 -17.49 1.29
CA ILE A 193 -3.40 -17.48 1.82
C ILE A 193 -3.41 -18.28 3.13
N TYR A 194 -3.78 -17.61 4.21
CA TYR A 194 -4.06 -18.27 5.48
C TYR A 194 -5.56 -18.33 5.71
N ARG A 195 -6.06 -19.50 6.10
CA ARG A 195 -7.45 -19.70 6.50
C ARG A 195 -7.49 -20.35 7.87
N ASN A 196 -8.29 -19.79 8.77
CA ASN A 196 -8.51 -20.36 10.07
C ASN A 196 -9.66 -21.41 10.05
N PRO A 197 -9.87 -22.17 11.16
CA PRO A 197 -10.96 -23.16 11.25
C PRO A 197 -12.36 -22.57 11.01
N ASP A 198 -12.58 -21.30 11.33
CA ASP A 198 -13.84 -20.58 11.11
C ASP A 198 -14.01 -20.07 9.67
N SER A 199 -13.14 -20.49 8.73
CA SER A 199 -13.12 -20.09 7.33
C SER A 199 -12.84 -18.63 7.07
N LYS A 200 -12.36 -17.88 8.06
CA LYS A 200 -11.86 -16.50 7.88
C LYS A 200 -10.52 -16.51 7.15
N SER A 201 -10.26 -15.50 6.32
CA SER A 201 -9.14 -15.55 5.39
C SER A 201 -8.24 -14.32 5.52
N LEU A 202 -6.93 -14.56 5.53
CA LEU A 202 -5.92 -13.55 5.25
C LEU A 202 -5.29 -13.83 3.88
N TYR A 203 -5.17 -12.79 3.07
CA TYR A 203 -4.54 -12.80 1.76
C TYR A 203 -3.30 -11.92 1.80
N LEU A 204 -2.10 -12.53 1.63
CA LEU A 204 -0.91 -11.78 1.26
C LEU A 204 -0.91 -11.57 -0.25
N LEU A 205 -0.62 -10.36 -0.64
CA LEU A 205 -0.79 -9.90 -2.01
C LEU A 205 0.55 -9.89 -2.76
N PRO A 206 0.53 -10.21 -4.07
CA PRO A 206 1.69 -10.06 -4.92
C PRO A 206 2.09 -8.59 -5.04
N ASP A 207 3.37 -8.33 -5.19
CA ASP A 207 3.87 -7.01 -5.55
C ASP A 207 3.58 -6.70 -7.03
N TRP A 208 3.11 -5.50 -7.30
CA TRP A 208 2.91 -5.05 -8.68
C TRP A 208 4.25 -4.81 -9.39
N PHE A 209 5.27 -4.37 -8.66
CA PHE A 209 6.57 -3.99 -9.21
C PHE A 209 7.21 -5.08 -10.07
N SER A 210 7.27 -6.32 -9.59
CA SER A 210 7.92 -7.42 -10.31
C SER A 210 6.95 -8.29 -11.10
N THR A 211 5.66 -8.32 -10.73
CA THR A 211 4.69 -9.25 -11.32
C THR A 211 3.65 -8.58 -12.21
N GLN A 212 3.43 -7.28 -12.06
CA GLN A 212 2.32 -6.52 -12.63
C GLN A 212 0.94 -7.15 -12.33
N LYS A 213 0.87 -7.96 -11.27
CA LYS A 213 -0.39 -8.54 -10.80
C LYS A 213 -1.13 -7.58 -9.89
N VAL A 214 -2.45 -7.69 -9.94
CA VAL A 214 -3.36 -7.07 -9.00
C VAL A 214 -4.23 -8.13 -8.37
N THR A 215 -4.79 -7.83 -7.21
CA THR A 215 -5.72 -8.73 -6.53
C THR A 215 -7.14 -8.34 -6.86
N VAL A 216 -7.88 -9.24 -7.48
CA VAL A 216 -9.32 -9.08 -7.71
C VAL A 216 -10.06 -9.84 -6.62
N PHE A 217 -10.80 -9.12 -5.78
CA PHE A 217 -11.61 -9.72 -4.72
C PHE A 217 -13.09 -9.68 -5.08
N ASP A 218 -13.70 -10.85 -5.18
CA ASP A 218 -15.14 -10.99 -5.32
C ASP A 218 -15.81 -11.04 -3.94
N LYS A 219 -16.58 -9.99 -3.63
CA LYS A 219 -17.29 -9.85 -2.35
C LYS A 219 -18.37 -10.94 -2.14
N LYS A 220 -18.95 -11.50 -3.24
CA LYS A 220 -20.00 -12.51 -3.15
C LYS A 220 -19.44 -13.89 -2.78
N SER A 221 -18.39 -14.32 -3.48
CA SER A 221 -17.74 -15.62 -3.23
C SER A 221 -16.69 -15.55 -2.12
N LYS A 222 -16.35 -14.36 -1.63
CA LYS A 222 -15.25 -14.10 -0.67
C LYS A 222 -13.91 -14.67 -1.13
N LYS A 223 -13.62 -14.62 -2.43
CA LYS A 223 -12.38 -15.13 -3.01
C LYS A 223 -11.54 -14.02 -3.60
N ALA A 224 -10.25 -14.08 -3.31
CA ALA A 224 -9.23 -13.26 -3.99
C ALA A 224 -8.57 -14.09 -5.09
N THR A 225 -8.35 -13.44 -6.24
CA THR A 225 -7.62 -13.99 -7.39
C THR A 225 -6.51 -13.03 -7.76
N TYR A 226 -5.31 -13.54 -8.03
CA TYR A 226 -4.14 -12.75 -8.42
C TYR A 226 -3.96 -12.86 -9.93
N LEU A 227 -4.16 -11.76 -10.64
CA LEU A 227 -4.13 -11.70 -12.10
C LEU A 227 -3.17 -10.61 -12.57
N HIS A 228 -2.49 -10.85 -13.68
CA HIS A 228 -1.84 -9.75 -14.39
C HIS A 228 -2.94 -8.77 -14.84
N TRP A 229 -2.74 -7.46 -14.65
CA TRP A 229 -3.79 -6.47 -14.85
C TRP A 229 -4.42 -6.50 -16.25
N ARG A 230 -3.64 -6.87 -17.31
CA ARG A 230 -4.14 -7.03 -18.69
C ARG A 230 -5.02 -8.27 -18.89
N GLU A 231 -5.06 -9.20 -17.94
CA GLU A 231 -5.92 -10.40 -18.00
C GLU A 231 -7.30 -10.18 -17.38
N ILE A 232 -7.51 -9.03 -16.76
CA ILE A 232 -8.81 -8.67 -16.17
C ILE A 232 -9.77 -8.38 -17.32
N ARG A 233 -10.80 -9.19 -17.44
CA ARG A 233 -11.88 -8.94 -18.39
C ARG A 233 -12.87 -7.96 -17.76
N GLU A 234 -13.22 -6.95 -18.49
CA GLU A 234 -14.36 -6.10 -18.13
C GLU A 234 -15.60 -6.99 -18.02
N SER A 235 -16.21 -7.00 -16.82
CA SER A 235 -17.47 -7.74 -16.53
C SER A 235 -18.65 -6.79 -16.52
#